data_2382636ae2266364e5de40e6074a0841
#
_entry.id   2382636ae2266364e5de40e6074a0841
#
_cell.length_a   1.000
_cell.length_b   1.000
_cell.length_c   1.000
_cell.angle_alpha   90.00
_cell.angle_beta   90.00
_cell.angle_gamma   90.00
#
_symmetry.space_group_name_H-M   'P 1'
#
loop_
_entity.id
_entity.type
_entity.pdbx_description
1 polymer ?
#
loop_
_entity_poly.entity_id
_entity_poly.type
_entity_poly.pdbx_seq_one_letter_code
_entity_poly.pdbx_strand_id
1 'polypeptide(L)'
;LGEEAEALPAVPVPGVGAETGETTGTAHESAMSSSVDSAASAVSGEIAGAPQTAPIARIAVAWDKAFCFYYQENLDILRQSGAELVFFSPVNDRSLPENIGGIYLGGGNPETYRKELSENISMKEEIRRAAETGMPVLAECGGFMYTCENLIETDGSAMPMLGLIPTDVQMTQRLSMDFGYVTMEAQQDTPFFDKGTQIRVHEFHYSKAAKRGEVCRMEKSTGRSWTGMHVRGNVLAGYPHLYFHNCPEVAERFVRLAAEYEKRNCEETT
;
A
#
# COMPACT_ATOMS: atom_id res chain seq x y z
N LEU A 1 19.93 -38.37 -26.92
CA LEU A 1 21.10 -37.57 -26.52
C LEU A 1 20.57 -36.50 -25.56
N GLY A 2 20.73 -36.77 -24.23
CA GLY A 2 20.34 -35.85 -23.17
C GLY A 2 21.52 -34.92 -22.86
N GLU A 3 21.25 -33.62 -22.78
CA GLU A 3 22.13 -32.66 -22.15
C GLU A 3 21.70 -32.50 -20.70
N GLU A 4 22.59 -32.91 -19.80
CA GLU A 4 22.46 -32.63 -18.35
C GLU A 4 22.63 -31.13 -18.10
N ALA A 5 21.63 -30.50 -17.52
CA ALA A 5 21.73 -29.16 -17.06
C ALA A 5 22.54 -29.12 -15.75
N GLU A 6 23.70 -28.49 -15.83
CA GLU A 6 24.61 -28.25 -14.71
C GLU A 6 23.93 -27.39 -13.61
N ALA A 7 23.87 -27.92 -12.39
CA ALA A 7 23.27 -27.23 -11.25
C ALA A 7 24.19 -26.09 -10.80
N LEU A 8 23.66 -24.88 -10.70
CA LEU A 8 24.36 -23.74 -10.12
C LEU A 8 24.68 -23.98 -8.64
N PRO A 9 25.85 -23.54 -8.14
CA PRO A 9 26.25 -23.76 -6.77
C PRO A 9 25.38 -22.95 -5.80
N ALA A 10 24.99 -23.62 -4.70
CA ALA A 10 24.21 -23.01 -3.63
C ALA A 10 25.02 -21.92 -2.90
N VAL A 11 24.41 -20.75 -2.73
CA VAL A 11 24.95 -19.66 -1.91
C VAL A 11 24.86 -20.06 -0.44
N PRO A 12 25.92 -19.97 0.36
CA PRO A 12 25.87 -20.36 1.76
C PRO A 12 25.07 -19.34 2.60
N VAL A 13 24.07 -19.85 3.34
CA VAL A 13 23.34 -19.11 4.35
C VAL A 13 24.18 -19.11 5.63
N PRO A 14 24.46 -17.97 6.29
CA PRO A 14 25.21 -17.95 7.54
C PRO A 14 24.36 -18.49 8.70
N GLY A 15 24.83 -19.55 9.29
CA GLY A 15 24.72 -19.90 10.71
C GLY A 15 23.36 -20.28 11.30
N VAL A 16 22.99 -21.57 11.23
CA VAL A 16 22.20 -22.19 12.29
C VAL A 16 23.06 -23.34 12.84
N GLY A 17 23.71 -23.09 13.97
CA GLY A 17 24.34 -24.11 14.79
C GLY A 17 23.29 -24.89 15.57
N ALA A 18 23.31 -26.21 15.44
CA ALA A 18 22.53 -27.12 16.29
C ALA A 18 23.20 -27.24 17.65
N GLU A 19 22.51 -26.84 18.72
CA GLU A 19 22.78 -27.34 20.07
C GLU A 19 21.47 -27.75 20.76
N THR A 20 21.44 -28.99 21.17
CA THR A 20 20.44 -29.62 22.02
C THR A 20 20.64 -29.19 23.46
N GLY A 21 19.57 -28.71 24.14
CA GLY A 21 19.61 -28.44 25.57
C GLY A 21 18.30 -27.86 26.08
N GLU A 22 17.52 -28.69 26.77
CA GLU A 22 16.39 -28.29 27.60
C GLU A 22 16.80 -27.23 28.63
N THR A 23 16.00 -26.15 28.78
CA THR A 23 15.51 -25.68 30.11
C THR A 23 14.67 -24.39 29.94
N THR A 24 13.44 -24.47 30.45
CA THR A 24 12.64 -23.48 31.20
C THR A 24 12.85 -21.98 30.99
N GLY A 25 11.79 -21.30 30.52
CA GLY A 25 11.28 -20.13 31.23
C GLY A 25 11.77 -18.74 30.79
N THR A 26 10.80 -17.98 30.32
CA THR A 26 10.65 -16.50 30.46
C THR A 26 11.75 -15.57 29.96
N ALA A 27 11.32 -14.66 29.09
CA ALA A 27 11.90 -13.37 28.73
C ALA A 27 12.45 -13.25 27.29
N HIS A 28 11.55 -12.94 26.35
CA HIS A 28 11.92 -12.24 25.11
C HIS A 28 10.82 -11.26 24.68
N GLU A 29 10.56 -10.30 25.57
CA GLU A 29 9.69 -9.16 25.27
C GLU A 29 10.39 -7.90 25.76
N SER A 30 11.49 -7.50 25.12
CA SER A 30 12.13 -6.21 25.42
C SER A 30 13.29 -5.81 24.49
N ALA A 31 13.23 -6.04 23.21
CA ALA A 31 14.31 -5.58 22.32
C ALA A 31 13.88 -4.95 20.98
N MET A 32 12.60 -4.71 20.74
CA MET A 32 12.12 -4.07 19.48
C MET A 32 11.44 -2.71 19.66
N SER A 33 11.44 -2.15 20.88
CA SER A 33 10.70 -0.91 21.18
C SER A 33 11.50 0.39 21.01
N SER A 34 12.82 0.36 20.72
CA SER A 34 13.65 1.57 20.74
C SER A 34 14.15 2.07 19.38
N SER A 35 13.76 1.45 18.27
CA SER A 35 14.25 1.82 16.93
C SER A 35 13.26 2.57 16.04
N VAL A 36 12.00 2.71 16.44
CA VAL A 36 10.96 3.31 15.58
C VAL A 36 10.81 4.82 15.82
N ASP A 37 11.09 5.31 17.04
CA ASP A 37 11.05 6.75 17.34
C ASP A 37 12.24 7.54 16.74
N SER A 38 13.28 6.86 16.29
CA SER A 38 14.45 7.46 15.64
C SER A 38 14.31 7.58 14.11
N ALA A 39 13.38 6.86 13.49
CA ALA A 39 13.24 6.85 12.03
C ALA A 39 12.46 8.07 11.49
N ALA A 40 11.58 8.67 12.29
CA ALA A 40 10.85 9.87 11.89
C ALA A 40 11.74 11.12 11.77
N SER A 41 12.90 11.12 12.44
CA SER A 41 13.87 12.25 12.41
C SER A 41 15.00 12.08 11.40
N ALA A 42 15.16 10.92 10.77
CA ALA A 42 16.28 10.60 9.89
C ALA A 42 15.99 10.71 8.37
N VAL A 43 14.77 11.08 7.99
CA VAL A 43 14.39 11.21 6.56
C VAL A 43 14.67 12.61 6.00
N SER A 44 15.35 13.49 6.75
CA SER A 44 15.82 14.79 6.27
C SER A 44 17.21 14.74 5.61
N GLY A 45 17.62 13.61 5.05
CA GLY A 45 18.80 13.52 4.19
C GLY A 45 18.53 14.22 2.86
N GLU A 46 19.28 15.30 2.56
CA GLU A 46 19.26 15.99 1.29
C GLU A 46 19.53 14.97 0.15
N ILE A 47 18.49 14.62 -0.58
CA ILE A 47 18.60 13.85 -1.83
C ILE A 47 18.97 14.87 -2.90
N ALA A 48 20.18 14.75 -3.45
CA ALA A 48 20.62 15.52 -4.61
C ALA A 48 19.64 15.29 -5.77
N GLY A 49 18.88 16.33 -6.14
CA GLY A 49 17.91 16.27 -7.24
C GLY A 49 16.50 16.75 -6.89
N ALA A 50 16.33 17.58 -5.86
CA ALA A 50 15.04 18.24 -5.62
C ALA A 50 14.64 19.06 -6.87
N PRO A 51 13.38 19.01 -7.36
CA PRO A 51 12.93 19.83 -8.43
C PRO A 51 13.09 21.31 -8.04
N GLN A 52 13.65 22.12 -8.94
CA GLN A 52 13.84 23.57 -8.72
C GLN A 52 12.51 24.36 -8.79
N THR A 53 11.39 23.67 -8.92
CA THR A 53 10.04 24.26 -8.96
C THR A 53 9.30 23.90 -7.69
N ALA A 54 8.43 24.82 -7.22
CA ALA A 54 7.54 24.56 -6.08
C ALA A 54 6.70 23.28 -6.33
N PRO A 55 6.40 22.48 -5.29
CA PRO A 55 5.52 21.33 -5.42
C PRO A 55 4.17 21.75 -6.03
N ILE A 56 3.65 20.91 -6.93
CA ILE A 56 2.36 21.18 -7.59
C ILE A 56 1.19 20.55 -6.84
N ALA A 57 1.45 19.59 -5.94
CA ALA A 57 0.46 18.93 -5.09
C ALA A 57 1.08 18.40 -3.79
N ARG A 58 0.26 18.26 -2.75
CA ARG A 58 0.62 17.59 -1.50
C ARG A 58 -0.11 16.25 -1.41
N ILE A 59 0.64 15.17 -1.17
CA ILE A 59 0.10 13.81 -1.02
C ILE A 59 0.35 13.34 0.40
N ALA A 60 -0.73 13.01 1.13
CA ALA A 60 -0.64 12.37 2.43
C ALA A 60 -0.29 10.88 2.26
N VAL A 61 0.79 10.45 2.88
CA VAL A 61 1.28 9.06 2.87
C VAL A 61 1.08 8.46 4.25
N ALA A 62 0.30 7.40 4.36
CA ALA A 62 0.12 6.67 5.61
C ALA A 62 1.45 6.06 6.03
N TRP A 63 1.95 6.40 7.23
CA TRP A 63 3.24 5.93 7.72
C TRP A 63 3.20 5.70 9.22
N ASP A 64 3.03 4.44 9.59
CA ASP A 64 3.07 3.97 10.99
C ASP A 64 3.33 2.47 11.04
N LYS A 65 3.09 1.87 12.21
CA LYS A 65 3.29 0.42 12.41
C LYS A 65 2.34 -0.46 11.59
N ALA A 66 1.18 0.06 11.18
CA ALA A 66 0.22 -0.65 10.33
C ALA A 66 0.55 -0.48 8.84
N PHE A 67 1.15 0.65 8.45
CA PHE A 67 1.45 1.02 7.06
C PHE A 67 2.93 1.43 6.94
N CYS A 68 3.80 0.48 6.65
CA CYS A 68 5.25 0.70 6.61
C CYS A 68 5.94 0.11 5.38
N PHE A 69 5.19 -0.52 4.48
CA PHE A 69 5.76 -1.12 3.28
C PHE A 69 5.54 -0.22 2.06
N TYR A 70 6.62 0.43 1.62
CA TYR A 70 6.70 1.25 0.42
C TYR A 70 8.01 0.96 -0.30
N TYR A 71 7.99 1.01 -1.63
CA TYR A 71 9.24 1.12 -2.39
C TYR A 71 9.73 2.56 -2.26
N GLN A 72 10.98 2.74 -1.81
CA GLN A 72 11.56 4.09 -1.69
C GLN A 72 11.55 4.81 -3.04
N GLU A 73 11.82 4.07 -4.11
CA GLU A 73 11.77 4.58 -5.49
C GLU A 73 10.40 5.14 -5.88
N ASN A 74 9.31 4.53 -5.39
CA ASN A 74 7.96 5.06 -5.63
C ASN A 74 7.78 6.44 -4.99
N LEU A 75 8.25 6.61 -3.75
CA LEU A 75 8.19 7.89 -3.05
C LEU A 75 9.04 8.95 -3.77
N ASP A 76 10.21 8.55 -4.28
CA ASP A 76 11.11 9.44 -5.00
C ASP A 76 10.52 9.84 -6.37
N ILE A 77 9.88 8.92 -7.08
CA ILE A 77 9.18 9.23 -8.36
C ILE A 77 8.01 10.18 -8.12
N LEU A 78 7.23 10.01 -7.05
CA LEU A 78 6.16 10.97 -6.70
C LEU A 78 6.74 12.37 -6.46
N ARG A 79 7.86 12.49 -5.73
CA ARG A 79 8.55 13.78 -5.52
C ARG A 79 9.07 14.38 -6.84
N GLN A 80 9.69 13.54 -7.68
CA GLN A 80 10.16 13.96 -9.02
C GLN A 80 9.01 14.41 -9.91
N SER A 81 7.84 13.83 -9.76
CA SER A 81 6.61 14.24 -10.47
C SER A 81 5.97 15.51 -9.90
N GLY A 82 6.56 16.11 -8.86
CA GLY A 82 6.12 17.38 -8.28
C GLY A 82 5.28 17.25 -7.00
N ALA A 83 5.23 16.09 -6.35
CA ALA A 83 4.53 15.94 -5.09
C ALA A 83 5.40 16.35 -3.88
N GLU A 84 4.81 17.10 -2.96
CA GLU A 84 5.24 17.15 -1.57
C GLU A 84 4.60 15.97 -0.82
N LEU A 85 5.40 15.10 -0.20
CA LEU A 85 4.88 13.98 0.58
C LEU A 85 4.79 14.36 2.05
N VAL A 86 3.59 14.27 2.62
CA VAL A 86 3.30 14.55 4.03
C VAL A 86 2.87 13.26 4.70
N PHE A 87 3.60 12.83 5.71
CA PHE A 87 3.34 11.58 6.39
C PHE A 87 2.32 11.75 7.52
N PHE A 88 1.44 10.76 7.69
CA PHE A 88 0.46 10.71 8.77
C PHE A 88 0.28 9.27 9.28
N SER A 89 -0.24 9.14 10.49
CA SER A 89 -0.48 7.84 11.12
C SER A 89 -1.98 7.54 11.22
N PRO A 90 -2.54 6.66 10.40
CA PRO A 90 -3.91 6.19 10.58
C PRO A 90 -4.22 5.59 11.95
N VAL A 91 -3.21 5.03 12.62
CA VAL A 91 -3.35 4.46 13.97
C VAL A 91 -3.42 5.53 15.05
N ASN A 92 -2.56 6.59 14.97
CA ASN A 92 -2.35 7.52 16.08
C ASN A 92 -2.96 8.91 15.86
N ASP A 93 -2.94 9.42 14.61
CA ASP A 93 -3.42 10.76 14.31
C ASP A 93 -4.95 10.80 14.31
N ARG A 94 -5.52 11.95 14.68
CA ARG A 94 -6.96 12.15 14.72
C ARG A 94 -7.52 12.85 13.50
N SER A 95 -6.65 13.44 12.68
CA SER A 95 -7.00 14.17 11.46
C SER A 95 -5.96 13.93 10.36
N LEU A 96 -6.39 14.12 9.12
CA LEU A 96 -5.49 14.19 7.98
C LEU A 96 -4.64 15.46 8.03
N PRO A 97 -3.44 15.46 7.42
CA PRO A 97 -2.69 16.69 7.21
C PRO A 97 -3.50 17.72 6.41
N GLU A 98 -3.31 19.00 6.71
CA GLU A 98 -3.99 20.09 6.01
C GLU A 98 -3.46 20.27 4.58
N ASN A 99 -4.32 20.81 3.70
CA ASN A 99 -3.99 21.19 2.33
C ASN A 99 -3.37 20.03 1.53
N ILE A 100 -3.98 18.87 1.59
CA ILE A 100 -3.58 17.70 0.79
C ILE A 100 -4.53 17.54 -0.41
N GLY A 101 -3.97 17.08 -1.53
CA GLY A 101 -4.71 16.77 -2.75
C GLY A 101 -4.85 15.28 -3.04
N GLY A 102 -4.16 14.41 -2.32
CA GLY A 102 -4.21 12.97 -2.52
C GLY A 102 -3.81 12.17 -1.29
N ILE A 103 -4.21 10.91 -1.23
CA ILE A 103 -3.88 9.98 -0.13
C ILE A 103 -3.25 8.71 -0.72
N TYR A 104 -2.09 8.31 -0.18
CA TYR A 104 -1.44 7.05 -0.49
C TYR A 104 -1.42 6.14 0.76
N LEU A 105 -2.18 5.05 0.70
CA LEU A 105 -2.24 4.00 1.71
C LEU A 105 -1.44 2.80 1.19
N GLY A 106 -0.20 2.68 1.61
CA GLY A 106 0.69 1.60 1.16
C GLY A 106 0.46 0.26 1.87
N GLY A 107 1.40 -0.64 1.69
CA GLY A 107 1.38 -1.93 2.33
C GLY A 107 1.74 -1.90 3.82
N GLY A 108 1.60 -3.03 4.46
CA GLY A 108 1.89 -3.22 5.88
C GLY A 108 1.04 -4.34 6.48
N ASN A 109 0.85 -4.28 7.79
CA ASN A 109 0.14 -5.30 8.55
C ASN A 109 -1.03 -4.68 9.34
N PRO A 110 -2.08 -4.17 8.68
CA PRO A 110 -3.22 -3.53 9.35
C PRO A 110 -4.00 -4.49 10.23
N GLU A 111 -3.93 -5.81 9.97
CA GLU A 111 -4.55 -6.84 10.81
C GLU A 111 -4.02 -6.83 12.25
N THR A 112 -2.74 -6.51 12.43
CA THR A 112 -2.12 -6.41 13.75
C THR A 112 -2.67 -5.22 14.56
N TYR A 113 -3.04 -4.14 13.87
CA TYR A 113 -3.53 -2.88 14.45
C TYR A 113 -5.02 -2.64 14.14
N ARG A 114 -5.77 -3.71 13.81
CA ARG A 114 -7.16 -3.60 13.37
C ARG A 114 -8.08 -2.95 14.40
N LYS A 115 -7.80 -3.15 15.69
CA LYS A 115 -8.58 -2.55 16.77
C LYS A 115 -8.39 -1.03 16.79
N GLU A 116 -7.14 -0.57 16.82
CA GLU A 116 -6.79 0.85 16.83
C GLU A 116 -7.33 1.55 15.57
N LEU A 117 -7.14 0.94 14.40
CA LEU A 117 -7.67 1.45 13.13
C LEU A 117 -9.21 1.52 13.12
N SER A 118 -9.87 0.48 13.66
CA SER A 118 -11.32 0.43 13.76
C SER A 118 -11.89 1.49 14.72
N GLU A 119 -11.22 1.71 15.86
CA GLU A 119 -11.62 2.66 16.91
C GLU A 119 -11.26 4.12 16.58
N ASN A 120 -10.36 4.37 15.63
CA ASN A 120 -10.02 5.72 15.18
C ASN A 120 -11.10 6.30 14.24
N ILE A 121 -12.27 6.56 14.80
CA ILE A 121 -13.46 7.00 14.03
C ILE A 121 -13.20 8.32 13.30
N SER A 122 -12.54 9.30 13.96
CA SER A 122 -12.29 10.61 13.36
C SER A 122 -11.43 10.52 12.10
N MET A 123 -10.33 9.75 12.14
CA MET A 123 -9.48 9.54 10.97
C MET A 123 -10.24 8.81 9.85
N LYS A 124 -11.01 7.79 10.18
CA LYS A 124 -11.82 7.06 9.19
C LYS A 124 -12.85 7.97 8.50
N GLU A 125 -13.50 8.84 9.24
CA GLU A 125 -14.48 9.79 8.70
C GLU A 125 -13.82 10.83 7.79
N GLU A 126 -12.63 11.32 8.16
CA GLU A 126 -11.89 12.26 7.32
C GLU A 126 -11.42 11.63 6.00
N ILE A 127 -10.85 10.43 6.04
CA ILE A 127 -10.44 9.72 4.82
C ILE A 127 -11.66 9.43 3.92
N ARG A 128 -12.78 8.98 4.50
CA ARG A 128 -14.01 8.76 3.74
C ARG A 128 -14.51 10.02 3.06
N ARG A 129 -14.63 11.11 3.81
CA ARG A 129 -15.07 12.40 3.29
C ARG A 129 -14.16 12.90 2.18
N ALA A 130 -12.83 12.81 2.35
CA ALA A 130 -11.87 13.17 1.32
C ALA A 130 -12.08 12.34 0.03
N ALA A 131 -12.26 11.03 0.13
CA ALA A 131 -12.55 10.16 -1.01
C ALA A 131 -13.90 10.49 -1.66
N GLU A 132 -14.96 10.74 -0.87
CA GLU A 132 -16.31 11.07 -1.34
C GLU A 132 -16.35 12.42 -2.05
N THR A 133 -15.54 13.38 -1.65
CA THR A 133 -15.39 14.68 -2.35
C THR A 133 -14.50 14.60 -3.59
N GLY A 134 -14.00 13.40 -3.92
CA GLY A 134 -13.25 13.13 -5.15
C GLY A 134 -11.74 13.27 -5.02
N MET A 135 -11.18 13.32 -3.80
CA MET A 135 -9.74 13.24 -3.60
C MET A 135 -9.21 11.90 -4.13
N PRO A 136 -8.15 11.88 -4.95
CA PRO A 136 -7.54 10.62 -5.38
C PRO A 136 -6.93 9.86 -4.21
N VAL A 137 -7.27 8.58 -4.12
CA VAL A 137 -6.75 7.64 -3.12
C VAL A 137 -6.15 6.44 -3.82
N LEU A 138 -4.87 6.18 -3.60
CA LEU A 138 -4.20 4.96 -4.00
C LEU A 138 -4.00 4.07 -2.77
N ALA A 139 -4.47 2.81 -2.83
CA ALA A 139 -4.40 1.88 -1.70
C ALA A 139 -3.90 0.50 -2.13
N GLU A 140 -2.77 0.07 -1.58
CA GLU A 140 -2.07 -1.16 -1.93
C GLU A 140 -2.02 -2.13 -0.75
N CYS A 141 -2.29 -3.41 -0.97
CA CYS A 141 -2.14 -4.51 -0.01
C CYS A 141 -2.77 -4.20 1.36
N GLY A 142 -1.98 -3.85 2.37
CA GLY A 142 -2.49 -3.42 3.69
C GLY A 142 -3.41 -2.20 3.61
N GLY A 143 -3.06 -1.21 2.79
CA GLY A 143 -3.90 -0.05 2.51
C GLY A 143 -5.24 -0.44 1.86
N PHE A 144 -5.22 -1.38 0.90
CA PHE A 144 -6.45 -1.95 0.35
C PHE A 144 -7.30 -2.61 1.44
N MET A 145 -6.71 -3.43 2.31
CA MET A 145 -7.43 -4.08 3.41
C MET A 145 -8.11 -3.04 4.31
N TYR A 146 -7.46 -1.91 4.57
CA TYR A 146 -8.03 -0.81 5.35
C TYR A 146 -9.16 -0.07 4.60
N THR A 147 -9.16 -0.02 3.26
CA THR A 147 -10.24 0.58 2.48
C THR A 147 -11.51 -0.27 2.42
N CYS A 148 -11.45 -1.55 2.75
CA CYS A 148 -12.58 -2.49 2.71
C CYS A 148 -13.62 -2.22 3.81
N GLU A 149 -14.75 -2.96 3.78
CA GLU A 149 -15.80 -2.85 4.79
C GLU A 149 -15.34 -3.39 6.13
N ASN A 150 -14.88 -4.65 6.15
CA ASN A 150 -14.41 -5.32 7.35
C ASN A 150 -13.11 -6.07 7.12
N LEU A 151 -12.26 -6.08 8.14
CA LEU A 151 -11.14 -6.99 8.27
C LEU A 151 -11.53 -8.10 9.26
N ILE A 152 -11.54 -9.33 8.76
CA ILE A 152 -12.04 -10.51 9.49
C ILE A 152 -10.85 -11.42 9.80
N GLU A 153 -10.68 -11.74 11.07
CA GLU A 153 -9.63 -12.64 11.54
C GLU A 153 -9.93 -14.11 11.27
N THR A 154 -8.93 -14.95 11.48
CA THR A 154 -9.04 -16.41 11.30
C THR A 154 -10.03 -17.06 12.28
N ASP A 155 -10.32 -16.42 13.40
CA ASP A 155 -11.33 -16.84 14.38
C ASP A 155 -12.76 -16.34 14.05
N GLY A 156 -12.90 -15.56 12.95
CA GLY A 156 -14.16 -15.00 12.49
C GLY A 156 -14.49 -13.64 13.12
N SER A 157 -13.67 -13.10 14.03
CA SER A 157 -13.87 -11.77 14.57
C SER A 157 -13.68 -10.72 13.49
N ALA A 158 -14.63 -9.79 13.33
CA ALA A 158 -14.64 -8.76 12.31
C ALA A 158 -14.48 -7.37 12.93
N MET A 159 -13.66 -6.53 12.32
CA MET A 159 -13.45 -5.13 12.69
C MET A 159 -13.79 -4.23 11.50
N PRO A 160 -14.66 -3.20 11.67
CA PRO A 160 -15.04 -2.30 10.58
C PRO A 160 -13.87 -1.37 10.21
N MET A 161 -13.57 -1.32 8.91
CA MET A 161 -12.54 -0.48 8.33
C MET A 161 -13.14 0.76 7.67
N LEU A 162 -12.54 1.28 6.60
CA LEU A 162 -13.01 2.51 5.93
C LEU A 162 -14.36 2.34 5.19
N GLY A 163 -14.67 1.15 4.66
CA GLY A 163 -15.89 0.94 3.89
C GLY A 163 -15.94 1.68 2.55
N LEU A 164 -14.80 2.09 2.02
CA LEU A 164 -14.70 2.71 0.69
C LEU A 164 -14.91 1.69 -0.42
N ILE A 165 -14.39 0.47 -0.26
CA ILE A 165 -14.53 -0.64 -1.20
C ILE A 165 -15.52 -1.64 -0.62
N PRO A 166 -16.61 -1.97 -1.35
CA PRO A 166 -17.70 -2.82 -0.82
C PRO A 166 -17.33 -4.31 -0.86
N THR A 167 -16.36 -4.68 -0.06
CA THR A 167 -15.87 -6.05 0.12
C THR A 167 -15.28 -6.23 1.51
N ASP A 168 -15.38 -7.44 2.05
CA ASP A 168 -14.70 -7.87 3.25
C ASP A 168 -13.36 -8.52 2.89
N VAL A 169 -12.41 -8.44 3.82
CA VAL A 169 -11.14 -9.15 3.75
C VAL A 169 -11.05 -10.13 4.89
N GLN A 170 -10.86 -11.42 4.57
CA GLN A 170 -10.67 -12.51 5.51
C GLN A 170 -9.18 -12.85 5.62
N MET A 171 -8.63 -12.82 6.82
CA MET A 171 -7.28 -13.31 7.10
C MET A 171 -7.21 -14.83 6.92
N THR A 172 -6.06 -15.33 6.46
CA THR A 172 -5.83 -16.75 6.21
C THR A 172 -4.51 -17.20 6.85
N GLN A 173 -4.43 -18.46 7.26
CA GLN A 173 -3.20 -19.04 7.82
C GLN A 173 -2.16 -19.37 6.74
N ARG A 174 -2.53 -19.32 5.46
CA ARG A 174 -1.67 -19.67 4.34
C ARG A 174 -1.47 -18.47 3.44
N LEU A 175 -0.25 -18.35 2.92
CA LEU A 175 0.07 -17.38 1.87
C LEU A 175 -0.88 -17.55 0.68
N SER A 176 -1.35 -16.44 0.14
CA SER A 176 -2.18 -16.46 -1.08
C SER A 176 -1.45 -17.17 -2.22
N MET A 177 -2.19 -17.98 -3.00
CA MET A 177 -1.65 -18.60 -4.22
C MET A 177 -1.33 -17.59 -5.32
N ASP A 178 -1.78 -16.36 -5.16
CA ASP A 178 -1.57 -15.26 -6.12
C ASP A 178 -0.23 -14.54 -5.89
N PHE A 179 0.51 -14.88 -4.81
CA PHE A 179 1.79 -14.25 -4.45
C PHE A 179 2.83 -14.27 -5.57
N GLY A 180 3.71 -13.26 -5.57
CA GLY A 180 4.86 -13.13 -6.47
C GLY A 180 4.68 -12.06 -7.54
N TYR A 181 5.54 -12.09 -8.54
CA TYR A 181 5.47 -11.13 -9.64
C TYR A 181 4.37 -11.47 -10.62
N VAL A 182 3.61 -10.44 -11.00
CA VAL A 182 2.43 -10.53 -11.84
C VAL A 182 2.45 -9.40 -12.86
N THR A 183 1.96 -9.65 -14.08
CA THR A 183 1.61 -8.60 -15.02
C THR A 183 0.16 -8.22 -14.78
N MET A 184 -0.07 -6.97 -14.45
CA MET A 184 -1.40 -6.37 -14.29
C MET A 184 -1.72 -5.62 -15.58
N GLU A 185 -2.86 -5.92 -16.21
CA GLU A 185 -3.35 -5.24 -17.40
C GLU A 185 -4.71 -4.61 -17.14
N ALA A 186 -4.83 -3.31 -17.36
CA ALA A 186 -6.07 -2.57 -17.20
C ALA A 186 -7.13 -3.01 -18.21
N GLN A 187 -8.31 -3.42 -17.74
CA GLN A 187 -9.42 -3.83 -18.59
C GLN A 187 -10.39 -2.70 -18.95
N GLN A 188 -10.24 -1.57 -18.26
CA GLN A 188 -11.01 -0.34 -18.45
C GLN A 188 -10.17 0.88 -18.12
N ASP A 189 -10.62 2.06 -18.54
CA ASP A 189 -10.04 3.33 -18.11
C ASP A 189 -10.31 3.58 -16.63
N THR A 190 -9.33 4.15 -15.97
CA THR A 190 -9.40 4.57 -14.56
C THR A 190 -8.85 5.99 -14.43
N PRO A 191 -9.07 6.67 -13.29
CA PRO A 191 -8.38 7.92 -13.04
C PRO A 191 -6.85 7.81 -13.09
N PHE A 192 -6.27 6.64 -12.78
CA PHE A 192 -4.83 6.43 -12.64
C PHE A 192 -4.14 5.89 -13.90
N PHE A 193 -4.84 5.16 -14.76
CA PHE A 193 -4.30 4.59 -16.00
C PHE A 193 -5.40 4.26 -17.00
N ASP A 194 -5.03 4.20 -18.27
CA ASP A 194 -5.92 3.91 -19.38
C ASP A 194 -6.06 2.39 -19.59
N LYS A 195 -7.14 1.96 -20.23
CA LYS A 195 -7.34 0.58 -20.66
C LYS A 195 -6.17 0.09 -21.51
N GLY A 196 -5.71 -1.15 -21.25
CA GLY A 196 -4.58 -1.76 -21.92
C GLY A 196 -3.23 -1.43 -21.32
N THR A 197 -3.16 -0.50 -20.35
CA THR A 197 -1.90 -0.25 -19.60
C THR A 197 -1.46 -1.52 -18.89
N GLN A 198 -0.20 -1.91 -19.08
CA GLN A 198 0.42 -3.07 -18.44
C GLN A 198 1.48 -2.64 -17.44
N ILE A 199 1.39 -3.16 -16.22
CA ILE A 199 2.29 -2.84 -15.13
C ILE A 199 2.79 -4.14 -14.50
N ARG A 200 4.08 -4.23 -14.23
CA ARG A 200 4.65 -5.31 -13.41
C ARG A 200 4.44 -4.95 -11.94
N VAL A 201 3.78 -5.85 -11.23
CA VAL A 201 3.42 -5.68 -9.82
C VAL A 201 3.85 -6.88 -9.01
N HIS A 202 3.86 -6.74 -7.70
CA HIS A 202 4.13 -7.84 -6.78
C HIS A 202 2.94 -8.01 -5.81
N GLU A 203 2.51 -9.24 -5.57
CA GLU A 203 1.52 -9.58 -4.55
C GLU A 203 2.13 -10.45 -3.46
N PHE A 204 1.88 -10.11 -2.19
CA PHE A 204 2.27 -10.91 -1.04
C PHE A 204 1.33 -10.62 0.14
N HIS A 205 0.39 -11.54 0.40
CA HIS A 205 -0.59 -11.37 1.48
C HIS A 205 -1.10 -12.70 2.03
N TYR A 206 -1.48 -12.69 3.32
CA TYR A 206 -2.11 -13.80 4.03
C TYR A 206 -3.60 -13.54 4.27
N SER A 207 -4.27 -13.05 3.23
CA SER A 207 -5.69 -12.69 3.30
C SER A 207 -6.38 -12.96 1.98
N LYS A 208 -7.71 -12.90 1.98
CA LYS A 208 -8.54 -13.07 0.79
C LYS A 208 -9.71 -12.10 0.84
N ALA A 209 -9.83 -11.28 -0.19
CA ALA A 209 -11.02 -10.45 -0.39
C ALA A 209 -12.21 -11.29 -0.85
N ALA A 210 -13.41 -11.01 -0.32
CA ALA A 210 -14.64 -11.65 -0.74
C ALA A 210 -14.96 -11.37 -2.22
N LYS A 211 -14.62 -10.14 -2.67
CA LYS A 211 -14.65 -9.74 -4.10
C LYS A 211 -13.24 -9.27 -4.48
N ARG A 212 -12.73 -9.75 -5.59
CA ARG A 212 -11.34 -9.46 -6.02
C ARG A 212 -11.17 -8.15 -6.77
N GLY A 213 -12.24 -7.52 -7.20
CA GLY A 213 -12.22 -6.42 -8.16
C GLY A 213 -12.11 -6.92 -9.61
N GLU A 214 -12.45 -6.03 -10.55
CA GLU A 214 -12.59 -6.39 -11.97
C GLU A 214 -11.87 -5.40 -12.89
N VAL A 215 -11.14 -4.44 -12.32
CA VAL A 215 -10.51 -3.36 -13.07
C VAL A 215 -9.32 -3.84 -13.89
N CYS A 216 -8.59 -4.84 -13.38
CA CYS A 216 -7.41 -5.36 -14.02
C CYS A 216 -7.46 -6.87 -14.17
N ARG A 217 -6.88 -7.38 -15.27
CA ARG A 217 -6.47 -8.76 -15.42
C ARG A 217 -5.06 -8.93 -14.87
N MET A 218 -4.90 -9.90 -14.00
CA MET A 218 -3.65 -10.28 -13.39
C MET A 218 -3.16 -11.56 -14.07
N GLU A 219 -1.87 -11.63 -14.47
CA GLU A 219 -1.34 -12.81 -15.15
C GLU A 219 0.09 -13.12 -14.70
N LYS A 220 0.32 -14.36 -14.29
CA LYS A 220 1.66 -14.91 -14.03
C LYS A 220 2.31 -15.42 -15.29
N SER A 221 3.64 -15.49 -15.30
CA SER A 221 4.42 -16.14 -16.39
C SER A 221 4.04 -17.60 -16.62
N THR A 222 3.41 -18.26 -15.62
CA THR A 222 2.90 -19.64 -15.72
C THR A 222 1.57 -19.75 -16.48
N GLY A 223 0.99 -18.64 -16.94
CA GLY A 223 -0.32 -18.58 -17.60
C GLY A 223 -1.52 -18.55 -16.64
N ARG A 224 -1.30 -18.64 -15.32
CA ARG A 224 -2.38 -18.45 -14.35
C ARG A 224 -2.84 -17.00 -14.37
N SER A 225 -4.16 -16.78 -14.47
CA SER A 225 -4.75 -15.44 -14.46
C SER A 225 -5.96 -15.34 -13.53
N TRP A 226 -6.23 -14.11 -13.06
CA TRP A 226 -7.39 -13.73 -12.25
C TRP A 226 -7.72 -12.26 -12.47
N THR A 227 -8.79 -11.78 -11.88
CA THR A 227 -9.10 -10.34 -11.87
C THR A 227 -8.68 -9.72 -10.54
N GLY A 228 -8.35 -8.43 -10.58
CA GLY A 228 -7.92 -7.68 -9.41
C GLY A 228 -8.19 -6.18 -9.56
N MET A 229 -7.86 -5.43 -8.53
CA MET A 229 -8.06 -4.00 -8.39
C MET A 229 -9.53 -3.58 -8.40
N HIS A 230 -9.83 -2.64 -7.56
CA HIS A 230 -11.12 -1.96 -7.45
C HIS A 230 -10.94 -0.50 -7.83
N VAL A 231 -11.94 0.07 -8.47
CA VAL A 231 -12.07 1.51 -8.66
C VAL A 231 -13.43 1.95 -8.16
N ARG A 232 -13.46 3.01 -7.35
CA ARG A 232 -14.67 3.70 -6.92
C ARG A 232 -14.44 5.21 -6.92
N GLY A 233 -14.99 5.92 -7.89
CA GLY A 233 -14.63 7.32 -8.12
C GLY A 233 -13.12 7.46 -8.34
N ASN A 234 -12.46 8.27 -7.53
CA ASN A 234 -11.01 8.47 -7.56
C ASN A 234 -10.23 7.56 -6.57
N VAL A 235 -10.84 6.50 -6.07
CA VAL A 235 -10.17 5.49 -5.24
C VAL A 235 -9.75 4.32 -6.12
N LEU A 236 -8.47 4.00 -6.16
CA LEU A 236 -7.89 2.79 -6.76
C LEU A 236 -7.32 1.93 -5.65
N ALA A 237 -7.79 0.69 -5.49
CA ALA A 237 -7.40 -0.16 -4.38
C ALA A 237 -7.29 -1.64 -4.78
N GLY A 238 -6.28 -2.35 -4.24
CA GLY A 238 -6.09 -3.78 -4.49
C GLY A 238 -4.88 -4.35 -3.77
N TYR A 239 -4.69 -5.67 -3.87
CA TYR A 239 -3.52 -6.33 -3.28
C TYR A 239 -2.18 -5.99 -3.96
N PRO A 240 -2.11 -5.75 -5.30
CA PRO A 240 -0.86 -5.49 -5.97
C PRO A 240 -0.11 -4.28 -5.39
N HIS A 241 1.20 -4.44 -5.22
CA HIS A 241 2.15 -3.36 -5.00
C HIS A 241 2.63 -2.87 -6.36
N LEU A 242 2.31 -1.62 -6.70
CA LEU A 242 2.77 -0.97 -7.91
C LEU A 242 4.25 -0.60 -7.78
N TYR A 243 5.00 -0.73 -8.87
CA TYR A 243 6.37 -0.26 -8.93
C TYR A 243 6.47 0.82 -10.00
N PHE A 244 6.42 2.06 -9.60
CA PHE A 244 6.30 3.23 -10.50
C PHE A 244 7.47 3.37 -11.46
N HIS A 245 8.64 2.79 -11.15
CA HIS A 245 9.75 2.78 -12.09
C HIS A 245 9.40 2.07 -13.42
N ASN A 246 8.51 1.07 -13.37
CA ASN A 246 8.03 0.37 -14.56
C ASN A 246 6.89 1.10 -15.27
N CYS A 247 6.27 2.09 -14.61
CA CYS A 247 5.10 2.81 -15.10
C CYS A 247 5.02 4.20 -14.44
N PRO A 248 6.00 5.11 -14.71
CA PRO A 248 6.08 6.42 -14.06
C PRO A 248 4.86 7.29 -14.36
N GLU A 249 4.20 7.08 -15.50
CA GLU A 249 2.97 7.77 -15.87
C GLU A 249 1.82 7.60 -14.88
N VAL A 250 1.79 6.51 -14.11
CA VAL A 250 0.80 6.32 -13.04
C VAL A 250 1.07 7.27 -11.87
N ALA A 251 2.33 7.44 -11.49
CA ALA A 251 2.73 8.39 -10.46
C ALA A 251 2.47 9.84 -10.91
N GLU A 252 2.84 10.21 -12.13
CA GLU A 252 2.57 11.52 -12.72
C GLU A 252 1.07 11.82 -12.76
N ARG A 253 0.25 10.83 -13.14
CA ARG A 253 -1.20 10.96 -13.19
C ARG A 253 -1.79 11.13 -11.78
N PHE A 254 -1.28 10.40 -10.79
CA PHE A 254 -1.70 10.56 -9.40
C PHE A 254 -1.39 11.97 -8.86
N VAL A 255 -0.18 12.48 -9.10
CA VAL A 255 0.22 13.85 -8.69
C VAL A 255 -0.64 14.90 -9.38
N ARG A 256 -0.92 14.74 -10.69
CA ARG A 256 -1.80 15.65 -11.44
C ARG A 256 -3.23 15.66 -10.88
N LEU A 257 -3.81 14.49 -10.61
CA LEU A 257 -5.14 14.38 -10.00
C LEU A 257 -5.19 15.06 -8.63
N ALA A 258 -4.13 14.92 -7.84
CA ALA A 258 -4.01 15.59 -6.55
C ALA A 258 -3.98 17.12 -6.70
N ALA A 259 -3.19 17.63 -7.64
CA ALA A 259 -3.14 19.07 -7.95
C ALA A 259 -4.49 19.63 -8.43
N GLU A 260 -5.20 18.88 -9.27
CA GLU A 260 -6.53 19.25 -9.74
C GLU A 260 -7.56 19.29 -8.61
N TYR A 261 -7.46 18.36 -7.65
CA TYR A 261 -8.32 18.36 -6.48
C TYR A 261 -8.06 19.56 -5.58
N GLU A 262 -6.80 19.85 -5.25
CA GLU A 262 -6.43 21.04 -4.45
C GLU A 262 -6.96 22.34 -5.07
N LYS A 263 -6.78 22.50 -6.39
CA LYS A 263 -7.24 23.68 -7.10
C LYS A 263 -8.75 23.87 -6.98
N ARG A 264 -9.55 22.81 -7.20
CA ARG A 264 -11.02 22.87 -7.07
C ARG A 264 -11.45 23.32 -5.68
N ASN A 265 -10.83 22.74 -4.62
CA ASN A 265 -11.21 23.07 -3.26
C ASN A 265 -10.81 24.50 -2.85
N CYS A 266 -9.72 25.04 -3.40
CA CYS A 266 -9.37 26.44 -3.19
C CYS A 266 -10.40 27.39 -3.83
N GLU A 267 -10.92 27.05 -5.01
CA GLU A 267 -11.93 27.85 -5.73
C GLU A 267 -13.30 27.84 -5.03
N GLU A 268 -13.68 26.73 -4.38
CA GLU A 268 -14.95 26.61 -3.65
C GLU A 268 -14.94 27.31 -2.27
N THR A 269 -13.78 27.62 -1.74
CA THR A 269 -13.61 28.26 -0.42
C THR A 269 -13.45 29.79 -0.53
N THR A 270 -13.35 30.36 -1.75
CA THR A 270 -13.19 31.79 -2.02
C THR A 270 -14.48 32.41 -2.52
#